data_8925cfaa2516a3bd4676eed894a26894
#
_entry.id   8925cfaa2516a3bd4676eed894a26894
#
_cell.length_a   1.000
_cell.length_b   1.000
_cell.length_c   1.000
_cell.angle_alpha   90.00
_cell.angle_beta   90.00
_cell.angle_gamma   90.00
#
_symmetry.space_group_name_H-M   'P 1'
#
loop_
_entity.id
_entity.type
_entity.pdbx_description
1 polymer ?
#
loop_
_entity_poly.entity_id
_entity_poly.type
_entity_poly.pdbx_seq_one_letter_code
_entity_poly.pdbx_strand_id
1 'polypeptide(L)'
;MRELLREISTLVAAIRVRVPQVLEEHRTRLVERVGRLLEQNGTSLSEADIAHEVALVADRSDVAEELVRLDSHVAQFDRLLGEDAPGRSLDFLSQELAREANTIASKSLDVETAHAVVELKTRIERLREQVQNVE
;
A
#
# COMPACT_ATOMS: atom_id res chain seq x y z
N MET A 1 -17.06 -7.82 -12.73
CA MET A 1 -16.52 -7.56 -11.38
C MET A 1 -15.33 -8.44 -11.00
N ARG A 2 -15.38 -9.74 -11.29
CA ARG A 2 -14.26 -10.65 -10.96
C ARG A 2 -12.94 -10.27 -11.63
N GLU A 3 -13.00 -9.76 -12.85
CA GLU A 3 -11.78 -9.28 -13.52
C GLU A 3 -11.15 -8.11 -12.77
N LEU A 4 -11.96 -7.15 -12.31
CA LEU A 4 -11.48 -6.03 -11.50
C LEU A 4 -10.87 -6.51 -10.18
N LEU A 5 -11.46 -7.52 -9.55
CA LEU A 5 -10.90 -8.11 -8.33
C LEU A 5 -9.53 -8.73 -8.58
N ARG A 6 -9.34 -9.40 -9.71
CA ARG A 6 -8.04 -9.96 -10.09
C ARG A 6 -7.01 -8.86 -10.32
N GLU A 7 -7.40 -7.79 -11.01
CA GLU A 7 -6.54 -6.63 -11.23
C GLU A 7 -6.13 -5.99 -9.90
N ILE A 8 -7.09 -5.83 -8.99
CA ILE A 8 -6.84 -5.32 -7.64
C ILE A 8 -5.84 -6.21 -6.90
N SER A 9 -6.05 -7.53 -6.92
CA SER A 9 -5.14 -8.49 -6.27
C SER A 9 -3.73 -8.43 -6.85
N THR A 10 -3.61 -8.27 -8.16
CA THR A 10 -2.31 -8.14 -8.83
C THR A 10 -1.58 -6.88 -8.37
N LEU A 11 -2.29 -5.75 -8.28
CA LEU A 11 -1.73 -4.49 -7.81
C LEU A 11 -1.33 -4.57 -6.33
N VAL A 12 -2.14 -5.20 -5.50
CA VAL A 12 -1.82 -5.44 -4.08
C VAL A 12 -0.54 -6.27 -3.94
N ALA A 13 -0.40 -7.33 -4.74
CA ALA A 13 0.79 -8.17 -4.76
C ALA A 13 2.04 -7.37 -5.18
N ALA A 14 1.91 -6.51 -6.19
CA ALA A 14 3.01 -5.65 -6.64
C ALA A 14 3.46 -4.69 -5.55
N ILE A 15 2.52 -4.08 -4.83
CA ILE A 15 2.82 -3.19 -3.71
C ILE A 15 3.53 -3.98 -2.59
N ARG A 16 3.06 -5.18 -2.27
CA ARG A 16 3.66 -6.03 -1.25
C ARG A 16 5.11 -6.35 -1.54
N VAL A 17 5.45 -6.59 -2.80
CA VAL A 17 6.83 -6.85 -3.22
C VAL A 17 7.69 -5.59 -3.17
N ARG A 18 7.11 -4.45 -3.60
CA ARG A 18 7.85 -3.19 -3.72
C ARG A 18 8.20 -2.54 -2.37
N VAL A 19 7.32 -2.62 -1.38
CA VAL A 19 7.47 -1.93 -0.09
C VAL A 19 8.79 -2.27 0.62
N PRO A 20 9.21 -3.53 0.78
CA PRO A 20 10.49 -3.84 1.40
C PRO A 20 11.69 -3.32 0.60
N GLN A 21 11.60 -3.32 -0.73
CA GLN A 21 12.65 -2.80 -1.60
C GLN A 21 12.86 -1.30 -1.41
N VAL A 22 11.77 -0.55 -1.31
CA VAL A 22 11.79 0.90 -1.07
C VAL A 22 12.43 1.22 0.27
N LEU A 23 12.10 0.46 1.30
CA LEU A 23 12.66 0.65 2.63
C LEU A 23 14.18 0.43 2.63
N GLU A 24 14.65 -0.60 1.95
CA GLU A 24 16.08 -0.88 1.82
C GLU A 24 16.80 0.19 1.00
N GLU A 25 16.20 0.66 -0.08
CA GLU A 25 16.72 1.77 -0.88
C GLU A 25 16.82 3.06 -0.04
N HIS A 26 15.81 3.32 0.78
CA HIS A 26 15.80 4.48 1.68
C HIS A 26 16.92 4.40 2.71
N ARG A 27 17.12 3.22 3.29
CA ARG A 27 18.20 2.94 4.24
C ARG A 27 19.56 3.22 3.60
N THR A 28 19.79 2.70 2.40
CA THR A 28 21.03 2.90 1.66
C THR A 28 21.30 4.37 1.40
N ARG A 29 20.30 5.12 0.93
CA ARG A 29 20.45 6.57 0.68
C ARG A 29 20.74 7.34 1.95
N LEU A 30 20.12 6.96 3.07
CA LEU A 30 20.34 7.60 4.36
C LEU A 30 21.80 7.41 4.82
N VAL A 31 22.30 6.17 4.73
CA VAL A 31 23.68 5.83 5.10
C VAL A 31 24.68 6.63 4.24
N GLU A 32 24.45 6.72 2.93
CA GLU A 32 25.32 7.48 2.03
C GLU A 32 25.30 8.98 2.33
N ARG A 33 24.11 9.55 2.56
CA ARG A 33 23.98 10.98 2.90
C ARG A 33 24.68 11.31 4.20
N VAL A 34 24.47 10.49 5.22
CA VAL A 34 25.11 10.66 6.53
C VAL A 34 26.64 10.56 6.39
N GLY A 35 27.12 9.56 5.64
CA GLY A 35 28.55 9.39 5.39
C GLY A 35 29.19 10.64 4.77
N ARG A 36 28.53 11.24 3.77
CA ARG A 36 29.02 12.47 3.14
C ARG A 36 29.05 13.66 4.09
N LEU A 37 28.00 13.82 4.90
CA LEU A 37 27.90 14.91 5.88
C LEU A 37 28.98 14.76 6.97
N LEU A 38 29.28 13.55 7.40
CA LEU A 38 30.30 13.28 8.40
C LEU A 38 31.70 13.60 7.88
N GLU A 39 32.01 13.29 6.63
CA GLU A 39 33.26 13.62 5.99
C GLU A 39 33.48 15.16 5.96
N GLN A 40 32.41 15.91 5.70
CA GLN A 40 32.48 17.37 5.63
C GLN A 40 32.62 18.05 6.99
N ASN A 41 32.01 17.51 8.04
CA ASN A 41 31.88 18.15 9.33
C ASN A 41 32.73 17.52 10.46
N GLY A 42 33.41 16.42 10.20
CA GLY A 42 34.28 15.75 11.17
C GLY A 42 33.53 15.15 12.37
N THR A 43 32.23 15.07 12.33
CA THR A 43 31.40 14.42 13.37
C THR A 43 31.06 13.01 12.97
N SER A 44 30.87 12.13 13.96
CA SER A 44 30.44 10.76 13.70
C SER A 44 29.05 10.51 14.29
N LEU A 45 28.15 9.94 13.48
CA LEU A 45 26.90 9.40 13.97
C LEU A 45 27.10 7.89 14.21
N SER A 46 26.51 7.38 15.27
CA SER A 46 26.58 5.98 15.58
C SER A 46 25.66 5.16 14.65
N GLU A 47 25.99 3.89 14.49
CA GLU A 47 25.09 2.94 13.81
C GLU A 47 23.72 2.88 14.49
N ALA A 48 23.68 3.08 15.80
CA ALA A 48 22.43 3.10 16.56
C ALA A 48 21.53 4.27 16.14
N ASP A 49 22.10 5.45 15.88
CA ASP A 49 21.34 6.63 15.43
C ASP A 49 20.73 6.39 14.04
N ILE A 50 21.49 5.78 13.14
CA ILE A 50 21.02 5.42 11.79
C ILE A 50 19.92 4.39 11.89
N ALA A 51 20.09 3.34 12.71
CA ALA A 51 19.11 2.30 12.92
C ALA A 51 17.79 2.88 13.48
N HIS A 52 17.90 3.87 14.39
CA HIS A 52 16.72 4.52 14.97
C HIS A 52 15.94 5.28 13.90
N GLU A 53 16.60 6.06 13.05
CA GLU A 53 15.96 6.79 11.95
C GLU A 53 15.31 5.85 10.94
N VAL A 54 15.98 4.76 10.58
CA VAL A 54 15.42 3.73 9.69
C VAL A 54 14.17 3.10 10.31
N ALA A 55 14.20 2.80 11.60
CA ALA A 55 13.05 2.23 12.31
C ALA A 55 11.85 3.20 12.32
N LEU A 56 12.07 4.50 12.51
CA LEU A 56 11.01 5.50 12.45
C LEU A 56 10.37 5.59 11.07
N VAL A 57 11.18 5.53 10.01
CA VAL A 57 10.68 5.53 8.63
C VAL A 57 9.91 4.25 8.36
N ALA A 58 10.41 3.09 8.81
CA ALA A 58 9.73 1.80 8.66
C ALA A 58 8.34 1.83 9.31
N ASP A 59 8.23 2.37 10.52
CA ASP A 59 6.95 2.48 11.22
C ASP A 59 5.96 3.38 10.49
N ARG A 60 6.42 4.54 9.99
CA ARG A 60 5.56 5.48 9.28
C ARG A 60 5.11 4.98 7.92
N SER A 61 5.88 4.11 7.29
CA SER A 61 5.60 3.57 5.97
C SER A 61 5.04 2.14 6.00
N ASP A 62 4.82 1.59 7.18
CA ASP A 62 4.31 0.23 7.33
C ASP A 62 2.87 0.15 6.85
N VAL A 63 2.66 -0.68 5.81
CA VAL A 63 1.34 -0.90 5.20
C VAL A 63 0.91 -2.36 5.31
N ALA A 64 1.56 -3.14 6.16
CA ALA A 64 1.29 -4.57 6.29
C ALA A 64 -0.18 -4.86 6.64
N GLU A 65 -0.74 -4.12 7.60
CA GLU A 65 -2.14 -4.30 7.99
C GLU A 65 -3.10 -3.93 6.86
N GLU A 66 -2.83 -2.85 6.15
CA GLU A 66 -3.65 -2.40 5.03
C GLU A 66 -3.65 -3.43 3.91
N LEU A 67 -2.51 -4.04 3.60
CA LEU A 67 -2.40 -5.09 2.58
C LEU A 67 -3.16 -6.35 2.99
N VAL A 68 -3.09 -6.75 4.26
CA VAL A 68 -3.86 -7.88 4.78
C VAL A 68 -5.35 -7.61 4.68
N ARG A 69 -5.80 -6.41 5.04
CA ARG A 69 -7.21 -6.03 4.96
C ARG A 69 -7.70 -5.97 3.51
N LEU A 70 -6.88 -5.48 2.59
CA LEU A 70 -7.23 -5.50 1.15
C LEU A 70 -7.45 -6.92 0.65
N ASP A 71 -6.55 -7.85 0.97
CA ASP A 71 -6.70 -9.25 0.58
C ASP A 71 -7.97 -9.86 1.16
N SER A 72 -8.24 -9.59 2.44
CA SER A 72 -9.42 -10.08 3.14
C SER A 72 -10.71 -9.56 2.50
N HIS A 73 -10.77 -8.27 2.21
CA HIS A 73 -11.95 -7.66 1.60
C HIS A 73 -12.17 -8.13 0.15
N VAL A 74 -11.10 -8.34 -0.61
CA VAL A 74 -11.18 -8.90 -1.97
C VAL A 74 -11.76 -10.32 -1.92
N ALA A 75 -11.26 -11.15 -1.02
CA ALA A 75 -11.74 -12.52 -0.86
C ALA A 75 -13.22 -12.56 -0.45
N GLN A 76 -13.61 -11.69 0.47
CA GLN A 76 -15.00 -11.59 0.92
C GLN A 76 -15.90 -11.09 -0.20
N PHE A 77 -15.46 -10.11 -0.97
CA PHE A 77 -16.20 -9.59 -2.12
C PHE A 77 -16.44 -10.70 -3.16
N ASP A 78 -15.40 -11.44 -3.50
CA ASP A 78 -15.50 -12.55 -4.46
C ASP A 78 -16.48 -13.62 -3.99
N ARG A 79 -16.45 -13.97 -2.71
CA ARG A 79 -17.38 -14.91 -2.11
C ARG A 79 -18.82 -14.41 -2.22
N LEU A 80 -19.07 -13.14 -1.88
CA LEU A 80 -20.42 -12.58 -1.94
C LEU A 80 -20.97 -12.49 -3.36
N LEU A 81 -20.12 -12.34 -4.37
CA LEU A 81 -20.56 -12.38 -5.77
C LEU A 81 -21.13 -13.74 -6.14
N GLY A 82 -20.64 -14.82 -5.54
CA GLY A 82 -21.15 -16.18 -5.76
C GLY A 82 -22.41 -16.49 -4.99
N GLU A 83 -22.79 -15.69 -3.99
CA GLU A 83 -23.89 -15.93 -3.07
C GLU A 83 -25.11 -15.04 -3.31
N ASP A 84 -25.15 -14.28 -4.41
CA ASP A 84 -26.25 -13.35 -4.71
C ASP A 84 -26.51 -12.39 -3.54
N ALA A 85 -25.45 -11.85 -2.99
CA ALA A 85 -25.49 -10.98 -1.82
C ALA A 85 -26.11 -9.60 -2.14
N PRO A 86 -26.70 -8.92 -1.14
CA PRO A 86 -27.22 -7.56 -1.34
C PRO A 86 -26.14 -6.58 -1.80
N GLY A 87 -26.50 -5.69 -2.71
CA GLY A 87 -25.61 -4.64 -3.20
C GLY A 87 -25.02 -3.77 -2.10
N ARG A 88 -25.72 -3.61 -0.96
CA ARG A 88 -25.21 -2.87 0.20
C ARG A 88 -23.93 -3.49 0.77
N SER A 89 -23.86 -4.82 0.82
CA SER A 89 -22.68 -5.53 1.32
C SER A 89 -21.49 -5.31 0.39
N LEU A 90 -21.72 -5.38 -0.91
CA LEU A 90 -20.70 -5.15 -1.92
C LEU A 90 -20.23 -3.69 -1.91
N ASP A 91 -21.17 -2.75 -1.76
CA ASP A 91 -20.82 -1.32 -1.67
C ASP A 91 -19.98 -1.04 -0.44
N PHE A 92 -20.36 -1.60 0.70
CA PHE A 92 -19.57 -1.48 1.94
C PHE A 92 -18.13 -1.97 1.75
N LEU A 93 -17.96 -3.15 1.13
CA LEU A 93 -16.62 -3.70 0.88
C LEU A 93 -15.82 -2.83 -0.10
N SER A 94 -16.47 -2.28 -1.12
CA SER A 94 -15.78 -1.38 -2.05
C SER A 94 -15.30 -0.10 -1.35
N GLN A 95 -16.08 0.42 -0.41
CA GLN A 95 -15.68 1.56 0.41
C GLN A 95 -14.50 1.22 1.32
N GLU A 96 -14.50 0.03 1.93
CA GLU A 96 -13.39 -0.43 2.76
C GLU A 96 -12.11 -0.63 1.93
N LEU A 97 -12.22 -1.17 0.71
CA LEU A 97 -11.08 -1.26 -0.21
C LEU A 97 -10.49 0.13 -0.51
N ALA A 98 -11.35 1.10 -0.79
CA ALA A 98 -10.93 2.48 -1.05
C ALA A 98 -10.24 3.09 0.17
N ARG A 99 -10.75 2.83 1.36
CA ARG A 99 -10.18 3.32 2.61
C ARG A 99 -8.76 2.80 2.82
N GLU A 100 -8.55 1.49 2.63
CA GLU A 100 -7.21 0.90 2.77
C GLU A 100 -6.24 1.44 1.72
N ALA A 101 -6.69 1.59 0.48
CA ALA A 101 -5.88 2.16 -0.59
C ALA A 101 -5.45 3.60 -0.28
N ASN A 102 -6.36 4.43 0.26
CA ASN A 102 -6.05 5.79 0.68
C ASN A 102 -5.00 5.83 1.79
N THR A 103 -5.08 4.91 2.74
CA THR A 103 -4.10 4.81 3.83
C THR A 103 -2.72 4.44 3.28
N ILE A 104 -2.65 3.48 2.35
CA ILE A 104 -1.38 3.11 1.69
C ILE A 104 -0.82 4.32 0.93
N ALA A 105 -1.66 5.07 0.22
CA ALA A 105 -1.23 6.26 -0.51
C ALA A 105 -0.55 7.27 0.42
N SER A 106 -1.12 7.50 1.60
CA SER A 106 -0.57 8.47 2.57
C SER A 106 0.75 8.02 3.20
N LYS A 107 1.03 6.72 3.18
CA LYS A 107 2.26 6.13 3.75
C LYS A 107 3.33 5.85 2.69
N SER A 108 3.04 6.08 1.42
CA SER A 108 3.94 5.75 0.30
C SER A 108 5.22 6.59 0.34
N LEU A 109 6.37 5.94 0.14
CA LEU A 109 7.70 6.58 0.15
C LEU A 109 8.28 6.79 -1.24
N ASP A 110 7.68 6.25 -2.30
CA ASP A 110 8.26 6.30 -3.64
C ASP A 110 7.20 6.45 -4.73
N VAL A 111 7.67 6.85 -5.90
CA VAL A 111 6.81 7.12 -7.08
C VAL A 111 6.18 5.83 -7.62
N GLU A 112 6.93 4.74 -7.63
CA GLU A 112 6.44 3.46 -8.16
C GLU A 112 5.26 2.93 -7.33
N THR A 113 5.39 2.96 -5.99
CA THR A 113 4.30 2.59 -5.09
C THR A 113 3.12 3.53 -5.26
N ALA A 114 3.38 4.83 -5.35
CA ALA A 114 2.33 5.83 -5.55
C ALA A 114 1.55 5.59 -6.84
N HIS A 115 2.23 5.25 -7.95
CA HIS A 115 1.59 4.90 -9.21
C HIS A 115 0.73 3.64 -9.07
N ALA A 116 1.24 2.61 -8.41
CA ALA A 116 0.49 1.37 -8.18
C ALA A 116 -0.78 1.65 -7.36
N VAL A 117 -0.70 2.53 -6.36
CA VAL A 117 -1.86 2.90 -5.54
C VAL A 117 -2.88 3.69 -6.36
N VAL A 118 -2.45 4.59 -7.24
CA VAL A 118 -3.38 5.30 -8.15
C VAL A 118 -4.14 4.31 -9.04
N GLU A 119 -3.44 3.35 -9.62
CA GLU A 119 -4.05 2.29 -10.42
C GLU A 119 -5.02 1.44 -9.58
N LEU A 120 -4.63 1.11 -8.35
CA LEU A 120 -5.46 0.37 -7.40
C LEU A 120 -6.75 1.14 -7.12
N LYS A 121 -6.66 2.42 -6.80
CA LYS A 121 -7.83 3.26 -6.52
C LYS A 121 -8.76 3.38 -7.72
N THR A 122 -8.20 3.45 -8.92
CA THR A 122 -8.98 3.49 -10.16
C THR A 122 -9.81 2.22 -10.34
N ARG A 123 -9.21 1.04 -10.09
CA ARG A 123 -9.92 -0.25 -10.19
C ARG A 123 -10.99 -0.37 -9.12
N ILE A 124 -10.71 0.08 -7.91
CA ILE A 124 -11.69 0.07 -6.81
C ILE A 124 -12.87 0.96 -7.15
N GLU A 125 -12.65 2.14 -7.71
CA GLU A 125 -13.74 3.05 -8.11
C GLU A 125 -14.59 2.45 -9.23
N ARG A 126 -13.97 1.80 -10.21
CA ARG A 126 -14.71 1.08 -11.26
C ARG A 126 -15.56 -0.04 -10.67
N LEU A 127 -15.01 -0.78 -9.70
CA LEU A 127 -15.74 -1.83 -9.00
C LEU A 127 -16.97 -1.26 -8.29
N ARG A 128 -16.78 -0.14 -7.60
CA ARG A 128 -17.85 0.55 -6.90
C ARG A 128 -18.95 1.01 -7.85
N GLU A 129 -18.57 1.58 -8.99
CA GLU A 129 -19.54 2.00 -10.01
C GLU A 129 -20.37 0.82 -10.52
N GLN A 130 -19.74 -0.35 -10.76
CA GLN A 130 -20.46 -1.55 -11.18
C GLN A 130 -21.42 -2.05 -10.11
N VAL A 131 -21.05 -1.97 -8.85
CA VAL A 131 -21.93 -2.32 -7.73
C VAL A 131 -23.15 -1.44 -7.71
N GLN A 132 -22.98 -0.14 -7.88
CA GLN A 132 -24.08 0.84 -7.89
C GLN A 132 -25.01 0.62 -9.09
N ASN A 133 -24.49 0.20 -10.23
CA ASN A 133 -25.29 -0.04 -11.44
C ASN A 133 -26.09 -1.33 -11.41
N VAL A 134 -25.72 -2.28 -10.55
CA VAL A 134 -26.44 -3.56 -10.39
C VAL A 134 -27.73 -3.37 -9.56
N GLU A 135 -27.76 -2.38 -8.74
CA GLU A 135 -28.94 -2.04 -7.95
C GLU A 135 -29.94 -1.24 -8.79
#